data_9effb263831564f04be3d98eb7f1103f
#
_entry.id   9effb263831564f04be3d98eb7f1103f
#
_cell.length_a   1.000
_cell.length_b   1.000
_cell.length_c   1.000
_cell.angle_alpha   90.00
_cell.angle_beta   90.00
_cell.angle_gamma   90.00
#
_symmetry.space_group_name_H-M   'P 1'
#
loop_
_entity.id
_entity.type
_entity.pdbx_description
1 polymer ?
#
loop_
_entity_poly.entity_id
_entity_poly.type
_entity_poly.pdbx_seq_one_letter_code
_entity_poly.pdbx_strand_id
1 'polypeptide(L)'
;MQAEIVHSSIENTTFSLALWTPTESDEELLQQWELLATGEQMPPLKASHRRREWLATRLLLHNQGIGRPDVLANGKPVLPQGALSISHCKNSVAVVISDGTIGLDIQEPTEQIFTIRRKFCSSSEWSWLESHAEIVRALTIVWSSKEAIFKYWGQQVDFAAHIEVMPFQCDDPVLDAKYSGVHGERSFRLWHKTMGKLEVVVAL
;
A
#
# COMPACT_ATOMS: atom_id res chain seq x y z
N MET A 1 8.51 -11.27 15.97
CA MET A 1 8.24 -10.43 14.78
C MET A 1 9.50 -9.65 14.40
N GLN A 2 9.89 -9.73 13.13
CA GLN A 2 11.02 -8.95 12.58
C GLN A 2 10.51 -8.14 11.38
N ALA A 3 10.03 -6.94 11.65
CA ALA A 3 9.59 -6.01 10.62
C ALA A 3 10.78 -5.20 10.09
N GLU A 4 10.81 -4.95 8.78
CA GLU A 4 11.71 -3.97 8.17
C GLU A 4 11.10 -2.57 8.33
N ILE A 5 11.87 -1.63 8.90
CA ILE A 5 11.41 -0.26 9.14
C ILE A 5 12.23 0.68 8.27
N VAL A 6 11.53 1.56 7.54
CA VAL A 6 12.13 2.60 6.69
C VAL A 6 11.59 3.96 7.12
N HIS A 7 12.48 4.88 7.46
CA HIS A 7 12.16 6.29 7.63
C HIS A 7 12.60 7.03 6.38
N SER A 8 11.70 7.77 5.76
CA SER A 8 12.01 8.50 4.54
C SER A 8 11.19 9.80 4.45
N SER A 9 11.49 10.59 3.45
CA SER A 9 10.76 11.82 3.17
C SER A 9 10.72 12.08 1.68
N ILE A 10 9.66 12.73 1.23
CA ILE A 10 9.58 13.37 -0.09
C ILE A 10 9.18 14.83 0.16
N GLU A 11 9.93 15.75 -0.45
CA GLU A 11 9.74 17.18 -0.23
C GLU A 11 9.78 17.52 1.27
N ASN A 12 8.68 18.02 1.84
CA ASN A 12 8.59 18.40 3.24
C ASN A 12 7.79 17.40 4.10
N THR A 13 7.40 16.25 3.52
CA THR A 13 6.60 15.25 4.23
C THR A 13 7.46 14.06 4.62
N THR A 14 7.56 13.79 5.91
CA THR A 14 8.24 12.61 6.47
C THR A 14 7.25 11.50 6.73
N PHE A 15 7.70 10.27 6.63
CA PHE A 15 6.91 9.10 6.97
C PHE A 15 7.76 7.97 7.55
N SER A 16 7.11 7.10 8.29
CA SER A 16 7.66 5.83 8.77
C SER A 16 6.87 4.68 8.16
N LEU A 17 7.55 3.81 7.43
CA LEU A 17 7.01 2.60 6.82
C LEU A 17 7.51 1.39 7.59
N ALA A 18 6.63 0.49 7.98
CA ALA A 18 6.96 -0.82 8.50
C ALA A 18 6.40 -1.90 7.57
N LEU A 19 7.26 -2.82 7.10
CA LEU A 19 6.91 -3.97 6.29
C LEU A 19 7.24 -5.26 7.05
N TRP A 20 6.32 -6.18 7.08
CA TRP A 20 6.49 -7.49 7.70
C TRP A 20 5.94 -8.61 6.84
N THR A 21 6.73 -9.65 6.66
CA THR A 21 6.33 -10.91 6.04
C THR A 21 6.39 -12.00 7.11
N PRO A 22 5.28 -12.28 7.83
CA PRO A 22 5.27 -13.28 8.89
C PRO A 22 5.68 -14.67 8.38
N THR A 23 6.64 -15.26 9.05
CA THR A 23 7.03 -16.68 8.88
C THR A 23 6.32 -17.59 9.89
N GLU A 24 5.69 -16.98 10.88
CA GLU A 24 4.94 -17.62 11.94
C GLU A 24 3.68 -18.33 11.38
N SER A 25 3.26 -19.43 11.99
CA SER A 25 1.98 -20.09 11.70
C SER A 25 0.79 -19.22 12.13
N ASP A 26 -0.41 -19.55 11.66
CA ASP A 26 -1.63 -18.83 12.07
C ASP A 26 -1.91 -18.99 13.57
N GLU A 27 -1.57 -20.14 14.15
CA GLU A 27 -1.67 -20.41 15.58
C GLU A 27 -0.70 -19.57 16.40
N GLU A 28 0.55 -19.43 15.93
CA GLU A 28 1.56 -18.61 16.58
C GLU A 28 1.19 -17.12 16.53
N LEU A 29 0.65 -16.64 15.39
CA LEU A 29 0.15 -15.27 15.26
C LEU A 29 -1.02 -15.02 16.21
N LEU A 30 -1.95 -15.96 16.32
CA LEU A 30 -3.09 -15.86 17.24
C LEU A 30 -2.60 -15.82 18.69
N GLN A 31 -1.69 -16.69 19.07
CA GLN A 31 -1.11 -16.73 20.42
C GLN A 31 -0.42 -15.40 20.76
N GLN A 32 0.37 -14.85 19.84
CA GLN A 32 1.01 -13.54 20.03
C GLN A 32 -0.03 -12.42 20.23
N TRP A 33 -1.12 -12.45 19.44
CA TRP A 33 -2.21 -11.49 19.58
C TRP A 33 -2.92 -11.59 20.93
N GLU A 34 -3.26 -12.79 21.38
CA GLU A 34 -3.92 -13.03 22.68
C GLU A 34 -3.06 -12.57 23.86
N LEU A 35 -1.74 -12.74 23.78
CA LEU A 35 -0.79 -12.27 24.80
C LEU A 35 -0.75 -10.73 24.95
N LEU A 36 -1.13 -9.97 23.90
CA LEU A 36 -1.20 -8.52 23.99
C LEU A 36 -2.37 -8.02 24.85
N ALA A 37 -3.35 -8.86 25.14
CA ALA A 37 -4.50 -8.57 25.99
C ALA A 37 -5.21 -7.23 25.67
N THR A 38 -5.29 -6.88 24.37
CA THR A 38 -5.84 -5.59 23.90
C THR A 38 -7.33 -5.43 24.14
N GLY A 39 -8.05 -6.53 24.41
CA GLY A 39 -9.51 -6.57 24.49
C GLY A 39 -10.22 -6.48 23.12
N GLU A 40 -9.50 -6.25 22.02
CA GLU A 40 -10.09 -6.26 20.68
C GLU A 40 -10.36 -7.70 20.25
N GLN A 41 -11.58 -7.98 19.81
CA GLN A 41 -11.97 -9.30 19.30
C GLN A 41 -11.76 -9.36 17.79
N MET A 42 -11.19 -10.49 17.32
CA MET A 42 -11.11 -10.76 15.91
C MET A 42 -12.52 -10.91 15.32
N PRO A 43 -12.85 -10.22 14.22
CA PRO A 43 -14.13 -10.39 13.56
C PRO A 43 -14.28 -11.83 13.03
N PRO A 44 -15.51 -12.31 12.77
CA PRO A 44 -15.78 -13.68 12.32
C PRO A 44 -15.36 -13.87 10.84
N LEU A 45 -14.05 -13.90 10.59
CA LEU A 45 -13.46 -14.06 9.24
C LEU A 45 -13.46 -15.54 8.85
N LYS A 46 -14.18 -15.90 7.77
CA LYS A 46 -14.30 -17.30 7.31
C LYS A 46 -13.02 -17.78 6.62
N ALA A 47 -12.40 -16.95 5.79
CA ALA A 47 -11.21 -17.31 5.03
C ALA A 47 -9.94 -17.22 5.88
N SER A 48 -9.08 -18.27 5.85
CA SER A 48 -7.84 -18.32 6.64
C SER A 48 -6.88 -17.17 6.30
N HIS A 49 -6.70 -16.86 5.00
CA HIS A 49 -5.85 -15.75 4.60
C HIS A 49 -6.32 -14.40 5.17
N ARG A 50 -7.64 -14.15 5.29
CA ARG A 50 -8.18 -12.94 5.90
C ARG A 50 -7.91 -12.87 7.41
N ARG A 51 -7.96 -14.01 8.10
CA ARG A 51 -7.57 -14.08 9.51
C ARG A 51 -6.10 -13.75 9.68
N ARG A 52 -5.26 -14.34 8.84
CA ARG A 52 -3.82 -14.07 8.84
C ARG A 52 -3.50 -12.60 8.57
N GLU A 53 -4.09 -12.00 7.54
CA GLU A 53 -3.95 -10.59 7.23
C GLU A 53 -4.37 -9.70 8.41
N TRP A 54 -5.47 -10.02 9.06
CA TRP A 54 -5.97 -9.28 10.20
C TRP A 54 -5.00 -9.37 11.39
N LEU A 55 -4.56 -10.57 11.76
CA LEU A 55 -3.62 -10.81 12.85
C LEU A 55 -2.29 -10.09 12.58
N ALA A 56 -1.72 -10.28 11.40
CA ALA A 56 -0.45 -9.66 11.03
C ALA A 56 -0.53 -8.13 11.08
N THR A 57 -1.63 -7.56 10.59
CA THR A 57 -1.85 -6.11 10.64
C THR A 57 -1.90 -5.60 12.08
N ARG A 58 -2.66 -6.27 12.96
CA ARG A 58 -2.81 -5.85 14.36
C ARG A 58 -1.51 -5.96 15.13
N LEU A 59 -0.77 -7.05 14.94
CA LEU A 59 0.54 -7.25 15.53
C LEU A 59 1.54 -6.20 15.05
N LEU A 60 1.55 -5.88 13.75
CA LEU A 60 2.42 -4.86 13.18
C LEU A 60 2.09 -3.46 13.72
N LEU A 61 0.82 -3.08 13.78
CA LEU A 61 0.38 -1.81 14.35
C LEU A 61 0.80 -1.69 15.82
N HIS A 62 0.56 -2.74 16.63
CA HIS A 62 0.96 -2.76 18.03
C HIS A 62 2.48 -2.61 18.19
N ASN A 63 3.27 -3.27 17.34
CA ASN A 63 4.73 -3.15 17.34
C ASN A 63 5.20 -1.72 16.99
N GLN A 64 4.41 -0.97 16.22
CA GLN A 64 4.66 0.45 15.93
C GLN A 64 4.12 1.40 17.02
N GLY A 65 3.67 0.87 18.16
CA GLY A 65 3.07 1.67 19.23
C GLY A 65 1.67 2.21 18.89
N ILE A 66 1.03 1.68 17.85
CA ILE A 66 -0.32 2.06 17.43
C ILE A 66 -1.30 1.05 18.02
N GLY A 67 -2.25 1.56 18.77
CA GLY A 67 -3.39 0.77 19.22
C GLY A 67 -4.36 0.47 18.06
N ARG A 68 -5.62 0.23 18.39
CA ARG A 68 -6.67 0.07 17.39
C ARG A 68 -6.95 1.41 16.71
N PRO A 69 -6.70 1.57 15.40
CA PRO A 69 -7.10 2.79 14.69
C PRO A 69 -8.62 2.84 14.54
N ASP A 70 -9.17 4.04 14.54
CA ASP A 70 -10.53 4.26 14.09
C ASP A 70 -10.65 4.00 12.60
N VAL A 71 -11.88 3.75 12.12
CA VAL A 71 -12.14 3.46 10.71
C VAL A 71 -13.28 4.33 10.22
N LEU A 72 -13.04 5.08 9.15
CA LEU A 72 -14.07 5.87 8.48
C LEU A 72 -15.11 4.96 7.79
N ALA A 73 -16.26 5.53 7.42
CA ALA A 73 -17.32 4.80 6.71
C ALA A 73 -16.86 4.15 5.38
N ASN A 74 -15.85 4.71 4.74
CA ASN A 74 -15.23 4.17 3.53
C ASN A 74 -14.16 3.10 3.80
N GLY A 75 -13.94 2.70 5.05
CA GLY A 75 -12.95 1.70 5.44
C GLY A 75 -11.52 2.23 5.65
N LYS A 76 -11.26 3.52 5.43
CA LYS A 76 -9.94 4.12 5.64
C LYS A 76 -9.60 4.19 7.14
N PRO A 77 -8.44 3.63 7.57
CA PRO A 77 -8.01 3.77 8.95
C PRO A 77 -7.56 5.21 9.22
N VAL A 78 -7.84 5.68 10.45
CA VAL A 78 -7.43 7.02 10.90
C VAL A 78 -6.81 6.96 12.28
N LEU A 79 -5.89 7.87 12.53
CA LEU A 79 -5.26 8.08 13.84
C LEU A 79 -5.81 9.37 14.47
N PRO A 80 -5.79 9.50 15.80
CA PRO A 80 -6.11 10.76 16.49
C PRO A 80 -5.20 11.92 16.04
N GLN A 81 -3.96 11.61 15.67
CA GLN A 81 -2.98 12.55 15.12
C GLN A 81 -2.23 11.86 13.98
N GLY A 82 -2.03 12.59 12.86
CA GLY A 82 -1.38 12.07 11.67
C GLY A 82 -2.28 11.20 10.81
N ALA A 83 -1.68 10.53 9.86
CA ALA A 83 -2.34 9.65 8.89
C ALA A 83 -1.71 8.26 8.89
N LEU A 84 -2.54 7.28 8.58
CA LEU A 84 -2.18 5.86 8.49
C LEU A 84 -2.70 5.29 7.17
N SER A 85 -1.86 4.51 6.49
CA SER A 85 -2.31 3.67 5.38
C SER A 85 -1.76 2.26 5.55
N ILE A 86 -2.55 1.27 5.14
CA ILE A 86 -2.26 -0.16 5.31
C ILE A 86 -2.39 -0.84 3.95
N SER A 87 -1.48 -1.75 3.65
CA SER A 87 -1.55 -2.60 2.47
C SER A 87 -1.12 -4.03 2.78
N HIS A 88 -1.64 -4.98 2.00
CA HIS A 88 -1.34 -6.40 2.12
C HIS A 88 -1.07 -6.99 0.74
N CYS A 89 -0.07 -7.85 0.64
CA CYS A 89 0.17 -8.65 -0.55
C CYS A 89 0.59 -10.06 -0.15
N LYS A 90 -0.17 -11.08 -0.53
CA LYS A 90 0.08 -12.48 -0.13
C LYS A 90 0.21 -12.60 1.40
N ASN A 91 1.42 -12.94 1.89
CA ASN A 91 1.70 -13.08 3.31
C ASN A 91 2.30 -11.83 3.95
N SER A 92 2.47 -10.76 3.17
CA SER A 92 3.11 -9.53 3.67
C SER A 92 2.07 -8.49 4.05
N VAL A 93 2.38 -7.73 5.08
CA VAL A 93 1.62 -6.56 5.52
C VAL A 93 2.55 -5.38 5.66
N ALA A 94 2.08 -4.21 5.23
CA ALA A 94 2.80 -2.97 5.42
C ALA A 94 1.87 -1.89 6.00
N VAL A 95 2.45 -1.06 6.85
CA VAL A 95 1.81 0.13 7.39
C VAL A 95 2.71 1.33 7.18
N VAL A 96 2.13 2.46 6.86
CA VAL A 96 2.84 3.73 6.77
C VAL A 96 2.13 4.78 7.61
N ILE A 97 2.93 5.59 8.31
CA ILE A 97 2.48 6.65 9.20
C ILE A 97 3.13 7.96 8.77
N SER A 98 2.39 9.04 8.78
CA SER A 98 2.86 10.38 8.45
C SER A 98 2.05 11.43 9.21
N ASP A 99 2.60 12.63 9.33
CA ASP A 99 1.85 13.80 9.85
C ASP A 99 0.82 14.34 8.84
N GLY A 100 1.03 14.06 7.55
CA GLY A 100 0.14 14.46 6.45
C GLY A 100 -0.66 13.29 5.86
N THR A 101 -1.60 13.61 4.96
CA THR A 101 -2.36 12.58 4.22
C THR A 101 -1.42 11.65 3.48
N ILE A 102 -1.69 10.34 3.53
CA ILE A 102 -0.80 9.32 2.99
C ILE A 102 -1.60 8.15 2.40
N GLY A 103 -1.01 7.51 1.39
CA GLY A 103 -1.50 6.24 0.84
C GLY A 103 -0.36 5.27 0.60
N LEU A 104 -0.60 3.99 0.80
CA LEU A 104 0.40 2.92 0.66
C LEU A 104 -0.15 1.78 -0.17
N ASP A 105 0.65 1.28 -1.10
CA ASP A 105 0.41 -0.03 -1.68
C ASP A 105 1.69 -0.87 -1.76
N ILE A 106 1.51 -2.19 -1.62
CA ILE A 106 2.56 -3.19 -1.80
C ILE A 106 2.07 -4.29 -2.72
N GLN A 107 2.87 -4.67 -3.72
CA GLN A 107 2.52 -5.73 -4.66
C GLN A 107 3.73 -6.58 -5.04
N GLU A 108 3.53 -7.87 -5.20
CA GLU A 108 4.52 -8.74 -5.83
C GLU A 108 4.27 -8.81 -7.33
N PRO A 109 5.27 -8.51 -8.19
CA PRO A 109 5.12 -8.60 -9.64
C PRO A 109 4.74 -10.01 -10.07
N THR A 110 3.65 -10.15 -10.80
CA THR A 110 3.17 -11.42 -11.36
C THR A 110 2.58 -11.21 -12.73
N GLU A 111 2.67 -12.20 -13.62
CA GLU A 111 2.07 -12.17 -14.96
C GLU A 111 0.54 -11.94 -14.95
N GLN A 112 -0.11 -12.20 -13.83
CA GLN A 112 -1.55 -11.94 -13.67
C GLN A 112 -1.90 -10.45 -13.84
N ILE A 113 -0.94 -9.53 -13.68
CA ILE A 113 -1.17 -8.09 -13.88
C ILE A 113 -1.70 -7.77 -15.27
N PHE A 114 -1.30 -8.56 -16.29
CA PHE A 114 -1.80 -8.39 -17.66
C PHE A 114 -3.32 -8.64 -17.79
N THR A 115 -3.87 -9.54 -16.99
CA THR A 115 -5.31 -9.88 -17.05
C THR A 115 -6.20 -8.72 -16.61
N ILE A 116 -5.69 -7.86 -15.71
CA ILE A 116 -6.42 -6.70 -15.19
C ILE A 116 -5.94 -5.38 -15.79
N ARG A 117 -4.90 -5.38 -16.63
CA ARG A 117 -4.29 -4.18 -17.22
C ARG A 117 -5.29 -3.14 -17.71
N ARG A 118 -6.29 -3.58 -18.48
CA ARG A 118 -7.31 -2.68 -19.06
C ARG A 118 -8.17 -1.95 -18.02
N LYS A 119 -8.15 -2.39 -16.77
CA LYS A 119 -8.91 -1.74 -15.69
C LYS A 119 -8.19 -0.55 -15.08
N PHE A 120 -6.88 -0.45 -15.28
CA PHE A 120 -6.10 0.60 -14.63
C PHE A 120 -5.12 1.34 -15.55
N CYS A 121 -4.64 0.70 -16.62
CA CYS A 121 -3.64 1.28 -17.51
C CYS A 121 -4.33 2.04 -18.64
N SER A 122 -4.04 3.32 -18.80
CA SER A 122 -4.51 4.15 -19.90
C SER A 122 -3.78 3.81 -21.22
N SER A 123 -4.27 4.34 -22.32
CA SER A 123 -3.60 4.17 -23.63
C SER A 123 -2.28 4.91 -23.69
N SER A 124 -2.16 6.08 -23.03
CA SER A 124 -0.90 6.84 -22.94
C SER A 124 0.16 6.08 -22.14
N GLU A 125 -0.23 5.49 -21.00
CA GLU A 125 0.67 4.65 -20.23
C GLU A 125 1.11 3.39 -21.00
N TRP A 126 0.17 2.73 -21.69
CA TRP A 126 0.49 1.54 -22.45
C TRP A 126 1.49 1.82 -23.57
N SER A 127 1.46 2.99 -24.21
CA SER A 127 2.35 3.33 -25.32
C SER A 127 3.85 3.27 -24.97
N TRP A 128 4.22 3.53 -23.71
CA TRP A 128 5.62 3.40 -23.27
C TRP A 128 5.86 2.09 -22.49
N LEU A 129 4.83 1.54 -21.83
CA LEU A 129 4.95 0.28 -21.07
C LEU A 129 5.13 -0.92 -21.97
N GLU A 130 4.48 -0.98 -23.15
CA GLU A 130 4.51 -2.17 -24.02
C GLU A 130 5.92 -2.55 -24.51
N SER A 131 6.85 -1.59 -24.54
CA SER A 131 8.25 -1.81 -24.90
C SER A 131 9.19 -1.83 -23.70
N HIS A 132 8.67 -1.74 -22.47
CA HIS A 132 9.49 -1.70 -21.27
C HIS A 132 10.18 -3.05 -21.03
N ALA A 133 11.50 -3.05 -20.77
CA ALA A 133 12.29 -4.28 -20.59
C ALA A 133 11.77 -5.16 -19.44
N GLU A 134 11.30 -4.54 -18.35
CA GLU A 134 10.73 -5.20 -17.17
C GLU A 134 9.21 -4.95 -17.08
N ILE A 135 8.48 -5.23 -18.15
CA ILE A 135 7.08 -4.85 -18.30
C ILE A 135 6.16 -5.34 -17.17
N VAL A 136 6.36 -6.55 -16.65
CA VAL A 136 5.55 -7.09 -15.52
C VAL A 136 5.76 -6.25 -14.27
N ARG A 137 7.02 -5.93 -13.98
CA ARG A 137 7.41 -5.10 -12.85
C ARG A 137 6.88 -3.66 -13.02
N ALA A 138 7.09 -3.08 -14.20
CA ALA A 138 6.61 -1.72 -14.50
C ALA A 138 5.08 -1.60 -14.40
N LEU A 139 4.32 -2.56 -14.93
CA LEU A 139 2.86 -2.62 -14.77
C LEU A 139 2.44 -2.74 -13.30
N THR A 140 3.17 -3.52 -12.51
CA THR A 140 2.90 -3.67 -11.08
C THR A 140 3.15 -2.36 -10.34
N ILE A 141 4.22 -1.64 -10.67
CA ILE A 141 4.52 -0.31 -10.11
C ILE A 141 3.42 0.70 -10.47
N VAL A 142 2.95 0.72 -11.74
CA VAL A 142 1.83 1.58 -12.15
C VAL A 142 0.56 1.24 -11.37
N TRP A 143 0.23 -0.03 -11.22
CA TRP A 143 -0.91 -0.47 -10.40
C TRP A 143 -0.79 0.01 -8.96
N SER A 144 0.34 -0.27 -8.30
CA SER A 144 0.60 0.14 -6.91
C SER A 144 0.58 1.66 -6.74
N SER A 145 1.06 2.41 -7.73
CA SER A 145 1.00 3.87 -7.72
C SER A 145 -0.44 4.38 -7.67
N LYS A 146 -1.31 3.78 -8.49
CA LYS A 146 -2.74 4.15 -8.54
C LYS A 146 -3.50 3.73 -7.29
N GLU A 147 -3.21 2.55 -6.74
CA GLU A 147 -3.75 2.09 -5.45
C GLU A 147 -3.28 2.98 -4.29
N ALA A 148 -2.03 3.41 -4.27
CA ALA A 148 -1.53 4.33 -3.26
C ALA A 148 -2.23 5.69 -3.34
N ILE A 149 -2.41 6.24 -4.55
CA ILE A 149 -3.17 7.49 -4.76
C ILE A 149 -4.64 7.32 -4.36
N PHE A 150 -5.27 6.19 -4.70
CA PHE A 150 -6.64 5.88 -4.27
C PHE A 150 -6.75 5.86 -2.74
N LYS A 151 -5.83 5.20 -2.04
CA LYS A 151 -5.79 5.17 -0.57
C LYS A 151 -5.49 6.54 0.03
N TYR A 152 -4.68 7.37 -0.65
CA TYR A 152 -4.45 8.75 -0.26
C TYR A 152 -5.76 9.54 -0.24
N TRP A 153 -6.56 9.47 -1.32
CA TRP A 153 -7.85 10.16 -1.40
C TRP A 153 -8.93 9.56 -0.50
N GLY A 154 -8.98 8.25 -0.36
CA GLY A 154 -10.04 7.54 0.34
C GLY A 154 -11.42 7.64 -0.32
N GLN A 155 -11.46 7.95 -1.62
CA GLN A 155 -12.68 8.12 -2.42
C GLN A 155 -12.55 7.35 -3.72
N GLN A 156 -13.69 7.04 -4.36
CA GLN A 156 -13.70 6.34 -5.64
C GLN A 156 -13.02 7.16 -6.74
N VAL A 157 -12.10 6.51 -7.46
CA VAL A 157 -11.39 7.03 -8.63
C VAL A 157 -11.40 5.99 -9.73
N ASP A 158 -11.55 6.42 -10.97
CA ASP A 158 -11.28 5.56 -12.14
C ASP A 158 -9.77 5.60 -12.43
N PHE A 159 -9.12 4.46 -12.27
CA PHE A 159 -7.66 4.37 -12.39
C PHE A 159 -7.15 4.68 -13.80
N ALA A 160 -7.86 4.19 -14.82
CA ALA A 160 -7.44 4.39 -16.21
C ALA A 160 -7.75 5.81 -16.72
N ALA A 161 -8.85 6.40 -16.24
CA ALA A 161 -9.33 7.69 -16.73
C ALA A 161 -8.77 8.88 -15.92
N HIS A 162 -8.55 8.69 -14.60
CA HIS A 162 -8.26 9.82 -13.72
C HIS A 162 -6.81 9.88 -13.22
N ILE A 163 -6.06 8.78 -13.28
CA ILE A 163 -4.67 8.74 -12.80
C ILE A 163 -3.75 8.36 -13.95
N GLU A 164 -2.74 9.17 -14.20
CA GLU A 164 -1.69 8.91 -15.17
C GLU A 164 -0.33 8.90 -14.46
N VAL A 165 0.38 7.78 -14.56
CA VAL A 165 1.76 7.65 -14.08
C VAL A 165 2.70 7.98 -15.22
N MET A 166 3.66 8.88 -14.97
CA MET A 166 4.63 9.29 -15.99
C MET A 166 5.65 8.17 -16.25
N PRO A 167 6.29 8.14 -17.42
CA PRO A 167 7.35 7.17 -17.71
C PRO A 167 8.47 7.18 -16.65
N PHE A 168 8.94 6.00 -16.25
CA PHE A 168 9.97 5.79 -15.24
C PHE A 168 10.85 4.59 -15.55
N GLN A 169 11.95 4.43 -14.83
CA GLN A 169 12.71 3.18 -14.73
C GLN A 169 12.31 2.46 -13.43
N CYS A 170 12.28 1.11 -13.47
CA CYS A 170 11.80 0.33 -12.31
C CYS A 170 12.59 0.53 -11.00
N ASP A 171 13.78 1.10 -11.07
CA ASP A 171 14.60 1.40 -9.89
C ASP A 171 14.57 2.89 -9.48
N ASP A 172 13.75 3.70 -10.14
CA ASP A 172 13.57 5.11 -9.76
C ASP A 172 12.96 5.21 -8.36
N PRO A 173 13.59 5.93 -7.42
CA PRO A 173 13.10 6.02 -6.04
C PRO A 173 11.93 6.98 -5.88
N VAL A 174 11.67 7.79 -6.89
CA VAL A 174 10.56 8.76 -6.93
C VAL A 174 9.89 8.67 -8.29
N LEU A 175 8.58 8.53 -8.28
CA LEU A 175 7.74 8.48 -9.48
C LEU A 175 6.85 9.71 -9.52
N ASP A 176 6.55 10.17 -10.72
CA ASP A 176 5.59 11.26 -10.93
C ASP A 176 4.25 10.71 -11.45
N ALA A 177 3.16 11.23 -10.90
CA ALA A 177 1.81 10.91 -11.36
C ALA A 177 0.92 12.14 -11.35
N LYS A 178 -0.13 12.11 -12.17
CA LYS A 178 -1.15 13.16 -12.23
C LYS A 178 -2.51 12.55 -11.97
N TYR A 179 -3.29 13.26 -11.19
CA TYR A 179 -4.71 13.00 -11.05
C TYR A 179 -5.48 14.14 -11.76
N SER A 180 -6.47 13.76 -12.56
CA SER A 180 -7.41 14.69 -13.21
C SER A 180 -8.81 14.07 -13.14
N GLY A 181 -9.68 14.60 -12.30
CA GLY A 181 -11.01 14.04 -12.08
C GLY A 181 -11.92 14.97 -11.30
N VAL A 182 -12.97 14.41 -10.71
CA VAL A 182 -14.02 15.15 -10.00
C VAL A 182 -13.51 15.98 -8.80
N HIS A 183 -12.31 15.68 -8.31
CA HIS A 183 -11.65 16.39 -7.21
C HIS A 183 -10.66 17.45 -7.70
N GLY A 184 -10.70 17.83 -8.98
CA GLY A 184 -9.79 18.75 -9.63
C GLY A 184 -8.55 18.09 -10.23
N GLU A 185 -7.48 18.85 -10.37
CA GLU A 185 -6.19 18.36 -10.86
C GLU A 185 -5.15 18.41 -9.75
N ARG A 186 -4.31 17.36 -9.68
CA ARG A 186 -3.22 17.31 -8.73
C ARG A 186 -2.05 16.50 -9.29
N SER A 187 -0.83 16.98 -9.08
CA SER A 187 0.39 16.23 -9.28
C SER A 187 0.80 15.52 -8.00
N PHE A 188 1.30 14.30 -8.14
CA PHE A 188 1.84 13.48 -7.06
C PHE A 188 3.30 13.17 -7.34
N ARG A 189 4.10 13.21 -6.30
CA ARG A 189 5.41 12.56 -6.24
C ARG A 189 5.31 11.37 -5.30
N LEU A 190 5.55 10.19 -5.83
CA LEU A 190 5.39 8.93 -5.10
C LEU A 190 6.76 8.42 -4.71
N TRP A 191 6.92 8.04 -3.45
CA TRP A 191 8.09 7.27 -3.05
C TRP A 191 7.95 5.82 -3.49
N HIS A 192 9.01 5.26 -4.07
CA HIS A 192 9.03 3.89 -4.53
C HIS A 192 10.30 3.18 -4.07
N LYS A 193 10.16 1.92 -3.69
CA LYS A 193 11.27 1.04 -3.36
C LYS A 193 10.87 -0.42 -3.52
N THR A 194 11.77 -1.22 -4.11
CA THR A 194 11.67 -2.68 -4.05
C THR A 194 12.18 -3.16 -2.69
N MET A 195 11.35 -3.92 -1.97
CA MET A 195 11.67 -4.52 -0.69
C MET A 195 11.47 -6.05 -0.78
N GLY A 196 12.55 -6.80 -0.84
CA GLY A 196 12.51 -8.23 -1.14
C GLY A 196 11.93 -8.51 -2.53
N LYS A 197 10.73 -9.09 -2.59
CA LYS A 197 10.00 -9.36 -3.86
C LYS A 197 8.86 -8.38 -4.12
N LEU A 198 8.70 -7.38 -3.27
CA LEU A 198 7.57 -6.47 -3.30
C LEU A 198 7.97 -5.12 -3.89
N GLU A 199 7.16 -4.59 -4.76
CA GLU A 199 7.15 -3.18 -5.11
C GLU A 199 6.31 -2.45 -4.06
N VAL A 200 6.90 -1.44 -3.45
CA VAL A 200 6.30 -0.62 -2.39
C VAL A 200 6.17 0.79 -2.88
N VAL A 201 4.95 1.33 -2.88
CA VAL A 201 4.68 2.70 -3.32
C VAL A 201 3.94 3.46 -2.24
N VAL A 202 4.42 4.68 -1.95
CA VAL A 202 3.80 5.61 -0.99
C VAL A 202 3.43 6.89 -1.72
N ALA A 203 2.15 7.29 -1.62
CA ALA A 203 1.62 8.56 -2.10
C ALA A 203 1.56 9.56 -0.94
N LEU A 204 2.09 10.79 -1.19
CA LEU A 204 2.20 11.89 -0.24
C LEU A 204 1.53 13.15 -0.76
#